data_54f92927745269cdde62d6ffc0e277d6
#
_entry.id   54f92927745269cdde62d6ffc0e277d6
#
_cell.length_a   1.000
_cell.length_b   1.000
_cell.length_c   1.000
_cell.angle_alpha   90.00
_cell.angle_beta   90.00
_cell.angle_gamma   90.00
#
_symmetry.space_group_name_H-M   'P 1'
#
loop_
_entity.id
_entity.type
_entity.pdbx_description
1 polymer ?
#
loop_
_entity_poly.entity_id
_entity_poly.type
_entity_poly.pdbx_seq_one_letter_code
_entity_poly.pdbx_strand_id
1 'polypeptide(L)'
;MIDPRRIRDSRYTQNATFIQQIAVADVLVANKSDQCTDDDFSSLGAYLVEKASHKKPLYRVSFGEIPFSALSAPAVYAAPEPDPDPSRRFVMPALSKTAVGQPESTERPDHRLLAEGNYITIKKQADGFTLIGWRFHASILFDRGRLFAFFSGLTLQRVKAIFITPDGVFGYNFSDQALTEVELDEAQESCIEGIDNDEMVFEGFEVSLLACKARVS
;
A
#
# COMPACT_ATOMS: atom_id res chain seq x y z
N MET A 1 -12.24 -3.08 -0.97
CA MET A 1 -12.63 -1.65 -0.96
C MET A 1 -12.15 -1.01 -2.25
N ILE A 2 -12.96 -0.18 -2.91
CA ILE A 2 -12.71 0.42 -4.23
C ILE A 2 -12.89 1.94 -4.11
N ASP A 3 -12.01 2.71 -4.73
CA ASP A 3 -12.22 4.14 -4.98
C ASP A 3 -12.88 4.29 -6.37
N PRO A 4 -14.16 4.74 -6.47
CA PRO A 4 -14.89 4.80 -7.72
C PRO A 4 -14.21 5.61 -8.83
N ARG A 5 -13.46 6.65 -8.46
CA ARG A 5 -12.76 7.53 -9.41
C ARG A 5 -11.66 6.80 -10.20
N ARG A 6 -11.10 5.70 -9.63
CA ARG A 6 -10.02 4.92 -10.23
C ARG A 6 -10.49 4.00 -11.38
N ILE A 7 -11.79 3.80 -11.52
CA ILE A 7 -12.34 2.95 -12.60
C ILE A 7 -12.07 3.51 -14.00
N ARG A 8 -11.83 4.81 -14.12
CA ARG A 8 -11.46 5.45 -15.40
C ARG A 8 -9.98 5.29 -15.75
N ASP A 9 -9.16 4.86 -14.79
CA ASP A 9 -7.74 4.67 -14.99
C ASP A 9 -7.47 3.22 -15.44
N SER A 10 -7.00 3.05 -16.68
CA SER A 10 -6.70 1.74 -17.26
C SER A 10 -5.65 0.95 -16.48
N ARG A 11 -4.75 1.61 -15.75
CA ARG A 11 -3.76 0.95 -14.90
C ARG A 11 -4.42 0.13 -13.78
N TYR A 12 -5.62 0.55 -13.31
CA TYR A 12 -6.41 -0.20 -12.34
C TYR A 12 -7.31 -1.22 -13.03
N THR A 13 -8.06 -0.80 -14.04
CA THR A 13 -9.08 -1.64 -14.69
C THR A 13 -8.48 -2.79 -15.51
N GLN A 14 -7.23 -2.69 -15.93
CA GLN A 14 -6.49 -3.75 -16.62
C GLN A 14 -5.57 -4.56 -15.69
N ASN A 15 -5.44 -4.16 -14.42
CA ASN A 15 -4.61 -4.87 -13.47
C ASN A 15 -5.26 -6.19 -13.06
N ALA A 16 -4.56 -7.31 -13.30
CA ALA A 16 -5.06 -8.66 -13.02
C ALA A 16 -5.41 -8.85 -11.54
N THR A 17 -4.60 -8.32 -10.63
CA THR A 17 -4.83 -8.39 -9.18
C THR A 17 -6.09 -7.64 -8.79
N PHE A 18 -6.32 -6.45 -9.35
CA PHE A 18 -7.54 -5.68 -9.09
C PHE A 18 -8.80 -6.41 -9.57
N ILE A 19 -8.76 -6.97 -10.79
CA ILE A 19 -9.85 -7.77 -11.35
C ILE A 19 -10.12 -8.99 -10.46
N GLN A 20 -9.07 -9.70 -10.05
CA GLN A 20 -9.19 -10.88 -9.19
C GLN A 20 -9.78 -10.53 -7.82
N GLN A 21 -9.35 -9.43 -7.21
CA GLN A 21 -9.91 -8.97 -5.93
C GLN A 21 -11.41 -8.69 -6.04
N ILE A 22 -11.86 -8.10 -7.14
CA ILE A 22 -13.30 -7.92 -7.39
C ILE A 22 -14.00 -9.27 -7.58
N ALA A 23 -13.38 -10.21 -8.29
CA ALA A 23 -13.96 -11.52 -8.56
C ALA A 23 -14.17 -12.35 -7.30
N VAL A 24 -13.23 -12.34 -6.34
CA VAL A 24 -13.31 -13.15 -5.10
C VAL A 24 -14.02 -12.45 -3.94
N ALA A 25 -14.27 -11.14 -4.00
CA ALA A 25 -14.92 -10.42 -2.91
C ALA A 25 -16.37 -10.86 -2.73
N ASP A 26 -16.81 -11.08 -1.50
CA ASP A 26 -18.23 -11.34 -1.16
C ASP A 26 -19.02 -10.03 -1.11
N VAL A 27 -18.39 -8.96 -0.67
CA VAL A 27 -18.97 -7.62 -0.53
C VAL A 27 -18.03 -6.60 -1.14
N LEU A 28 -18.57 -5.64 -1.87
CA LEU A 28 -17.83 -4.52 -2.44
C LEU A 28 -18.15 -3.24 -1.67
N VAL A 29 -17.11 -2.47 -1.38
CA VAL A 29 -17.22 -1.19 -0.67
C VAL A 29 -16.63 -0.09 -1.54
N ALA A 30 -17.46 0.81 -2.03
CA ALA A 30 -17.07 2.02 -2.71
C ALA A 30 -16.82 3.12 -1.66
N ASN A 31 -15.56 3.38 -1.36
CA ASN A 31 -15.14 4.37 -0.37
C ASN A 31 -14.84 5.72 -1.01
N LYS A 32 -14.70 6.76 -0.19
CA LYS A 32 -14.52 8.16 -0.59
C LYS A 32 -15.72 8.71 -1.36
N SER A 33 -16.94 8.27 -1.00
CA SER A 33 -18.17 8.71 -1.65
C SER A 33 -18.38 10.22 -1.57
N ASP A 34 -17.81 10.87 -0.55
CA ASP A 34 -17.76 12.32 -0.37
C ASP A 34 -16.96 13.06 -1.46
N GLN A 35 -16.10 12.35 -2.18
CA GLN A 35 -15.24 12.90 -3.22
C GLN A 35 -15.63 12.41 -4.63
N CYS A 36 -16.71 11.65 -4.75
CA CYS A 36 -17.15 11.03 -6.00
C CYS A 36 -18.37 11.74 -6.57
N THR A 37 -18.47 11.74 -7.89
CA THR A 37 -19.65 12.18 -8.63
C THR A 37 -20.59 11.02 -8.95
N ASP A 38 -21.84 11.29 -9.34
CA ASP A 38 -22.78 10.25 -9.80
C ASP A 38 -22.25 9.51 -11.04
N ASP A 39 -21.47 10.18 -11.86
CA ASP A 39 -20.85 9.61 -13.06
C ASP A 39 -19.73 8.61 -12.70
N ASP A 40 -18.98 8.83 -11.59
CA ASP A 40 -18.02 7.87 -11.07
C ASP A 40 -18.71 6.58 -10.59
N PHE A 41 -19.85 6.71 -9.93
CA PHE A 41 -20.65 5.56 -9.51
C PHE A 41 -21.29 4.82 -10.67
N SER A 42 -21.74 5.55 -11.68
CA SER A 42 -22.29 4.97 -12.91
C SER A 42 -21.22 4.16 -13.64
N SER A 43 -20.01 4.72 -13.77
CA SER A 43 -18.85 4.05 -14.38
C SER A 43 -18.45 2.80 -13.58
N LEU A 44 -18.40 2.90 -12.25
CA LEU A 44 -18.15 1.73 -11.39
C LEU A 44 -19.22 0.66 -11.57
N GLY A 45 -20.50 1.03 -11.61
CA GLY A 45 -21.60 0.11 -11.82
C GLY A 45 -21.47 -0.65 -13.14
N ALA A 46 -21.20 0.04 -14.25
CA ALA A 46 -20.99 -0.56 -15.56
C ALA A 46 -19.79 -1.54 -15.55
N TYR A 47 -18.69 -1.14 -14.96
CA TYR A 47 -17.50 -1.99 -14.82
C TYR A 47 -17.77 -3.26 -14.02
N LEU A 48 -18.49 -3.14 -12.90
CA LEU A 48 -18.82 -4.29 -12.05
C LEU A 48 -19.78 -5.27 -12.74
N VAL A 49 -20.71 -4.77 -13.56
CA VAL A 49 -21.59 -5.64 -14.37
C VAL A 49 -20.79 -6.46 -15.37
N GLU A 50 -19.74 -5.89 -15.95
CA GLU A 50 -18.87 -6.58 -16.90
C GLU A 50 -17.92 -7.59 -16.23
N LYS A 51 -17.31 -7.23 -15.11
CA LYS A 51 -16.20 -7.98 -14.49
C LYS A 51 -16.60 -8.86 -13.30
N ALA A 52 -17.73 -8.59 -12.64
CA ALA A 52 -18.18 -9.37 -11.51
C ALA A 52 -19.10 -10.52 -11.97
N SER A 53 -18.70 -11.77 -11.70
CA SER A 53 -19.47 -12.96 -12.10
C SER A 53 -20.82 -13.08 -11.40
N HIS A 54 -21.04 -12.35 -10.30
CA HIS A 54 -22.25 -12.37 -9.49
C HIS A 54 -22.64 -10.96 -9.06
N LYS A 55 -23.95 -10.74 -8.89
CA LYS A 55 -24.46 -9.49 -8.33
C LYS A 55 -24.07 -9.41 -6.83
N LYS A 56 -23.04 -8.64 -6.51
CA LYS A 56 -22.52 -8.49 -5.16
C LYS A 56 -23.12 -7.26 -4.47
N PRO A 57 -23.35 -7.30 -3.14
CA PRO A 57 -23.69 -6.10 -2.40
C PRO A 57 -22.61 -5.02 -2.57
N LEU A 58 -23.02 -3.80 -2.91
CA LEU A 58 -22.16 -2.65 -3.03
C LEU A 58 -22.58 -1.59 -2.02
N TYR A 59 -21.71 -1.29 -1.07
CA TYR A 59 -21.90 -0.23 -0.08
C TYR A 59 -21.14 1.01 -0.51
N ARG A 60 -21.82 2.16 -0.49
CA ARG A 60 -21.21 3.48 -0.69
C ARG A 60 -20.90 4.06 0.68
N VAL A 61 -19.63 4.35 0.95
CA VAL A 61 -19.17 4.84 2.24
C VAL A 61 -18.17 5.99 2.09
N SER A 62 -18.07 6.81 3.13
CA SER A 62 -17.04 7.83 3.26
C SER A 62 -16.20 7.50 4.48
N PHE A 63 -14.94 7.92 4.48
CA PHE A 63 -13.99 7.75 5.60
C PHE A 63 -13.80 6.30 6.08
N GLY A 64 -14.21 5.30 5.29
CA GLY A 64 -14.12 3.89 5.67
C GLY A 64 -15.21 3.43 6.64
N GLU A 65 -16.24 4.20 6.89
CA GLU A 65 -17.36 3.89 7.79
C GLU A 65 -18.27 2.82 7.19
N ILE A 66 -17.93 1.55 7.43
CA ILE A 66 -18.64 0.39 6.92
C ILE A 66 -19.65 -0.09 7.98
N PRO A 67 -20.94 -0.30 7.65
CA PRO A 67 -21.89 -0.87 8.59
C PRO A 67 -21.45 -2.30 8.97
N PHE A 68 -21.53 -2.64 10.25
CA PHE A 68 -21.12 -3.96 10.75
C PHE A 68 -21.83 -5.12 10.03
N SER A 69 -23.07 -4.92 9.60
CA SER A 69 -23.83 -5.89 8.81
C SER A 69 -23.16 -6.26 7.49
N ALA A 70 -22.38 -5.37 6.90
CA ALA A 70 -21.62 -5.65 5.68
C ALA A 70 -20.47 -6.64 5.92
N LEU A 71 -19.92 -6.65 7.15
CA LEU A 71 -18.82 -7.54 7.53
C LEU A 71 -19.31 -8.93 7.96
N SER A 72 -20.59 -9.05 8.33
CA SER A 72 -21.24 -10.32 8.73
C SER A 72 -22.02 -10.98 7.61
N ALA A 73 -21.92 -10.48 6.38
CA ALA A 73 -22.54 -11.12 5.22
C ALA A 73 -21.97 -12.53 5.02
N PRO A 74 -22.80 -13.52 4.63
CA PRO A 74 -22.30 -14.86 4.33
C PRO A 74 -21.34 -14.83 3.14
N ALA A 75 -20.30 -15.67 3.21
CA ALA A 75 -19.37 -15.83 2.09
C ALA A 75 -20.13 -16.35 0.86
N VAL A 76 -20.00 -15.64 -0.26
CA VAL A 76 -20.57 -16.04 -1.56
C VAL A 76 -19.56 -16.88 -2.33
N TYR A 77 -18.26 -16.63 -2.10
CA TYR A 77 -17.20 -17.43 -2.68
C TYR A 77 -17.04 -18.72 -1.89
N ALA A 78 -17.58 -19.81 -2.42
CA ALA A 78 -17.26 -21.14 -1.92
C ALA A 78 -15.85 -21.49 -2.44
N ALA A 79 -14.90 -21.67 -1.52
CA ALA A 79 -13.64 -22.30 -1.90
C ALA A 79 -13.99 -23.67 -2.55
N PRO A 80 -13.38 -24.04 -3.70
CA PRO A 80 -13.56 -25.36 -4.26
C PRO A 80 -13.28 -26.40 -3.17
N GLU A 81 -14.14 -27.41 -3.05
CA GLU A 81 -13.89 -28.51 -2.11
C GLU A 81 -12.48 -29.04 -2.35
N PRO A 82 -11.72 -29.31 -1.29
CA PRO A 82 -10.38 -29.85 -1.45
C PRO A 82 -10.48 -31.14 -2.26
N ASP A 83 -9.81 -31.21 -3.41
CA ASP A 83 -9.71 -32.42 -4.22
C ASP A 83 -9.26 -33.56 -3.29
N PRO A 84 -10.00 -34.67 -3.20
CA PRO A 84 -9.63 -35.80 -2.37
C PRO A 84 -8.28 -36.42 -2.77
N ASP A 85 -7.78 -36.11 -3.96
CA ASP A 85 -6.45 -36.53 -4.40
C ASP A 85 -5.39 -35.50 -3.92
N PRO A 86 -4.55 -35.85 -2.92
CA PRO A 86 -3.54 -34.93 -2.40
C PRO A 86 -2.48 -34.54 -3.43
N SER A 87 -2.36 -35.29 -4.55
CA SER A 87 -1.45 -34.94 -5.66
C SER A 87 -2.04 -33.85 -6.57
N ARG A 88 -3.35 -33.61 -6.50
CA ARG A 88 -4.08 -32.56 -7.22
C ARG A 88 -4.49 -31.40 -6.32
N ARG A 89 -3.90 -31.28 -5.14
CA ARG A 89 -4.15 -30.08 -4.34
C ARG A 89 -3.87 -28.87 -5.22
N PHE A 90 -4.95 -28.19 -5.60
CA PHE A 90 -4.88 -26.86 -6.15
C PHE A 90 -4.23 -26.01 -5.04
N VAL A 91 -2.90 -25.91 -5.15
CA VAL A 91 -2.18 -24.90 -4.41
C VAL A 91 -2.79 -23.60 -4.92
N MET A 92 -3.64 -22.97 -4.11
CA MET A 92 -4.00 -21.57 -4.36
C MET A 92 -2.68 -20.92 -4.80
N PRO A 93 -2.60 -20.30 -5.99
CA PRO A 93 -1.41 -19.56 -6.31
C PRO A 93 -1.25 -18.58 -5.15
N ALA A 94 -0.35 -18.91 -4.23
CA ALA A 94 0.17 -17.93 -3.31
C ALA A 94 0.50 -16.77 -4.20
N LEU A 95 -0.16 -15.63 -4.01
CA LEU A 95 0.01 -14.36 -4.73
C LEU A 95 1.33 -14.39 -5.45
N SER A 96 1.33 -14.54 -6.77
CA SER A 96 2.36 -15.12 -7.60
C SER A 96 3.76 -14.80 -7.09
N LYS A 97 4.37 -15.76 -6.42
CA LYS A 97 5.81 -15.89 -6.43
C LYS A 97 6.16 -16.32 -7.84
N THR A 98 6.40 -15.40 -8.73
CA THR A 98 7.18 -15.66 -9.92
C THR A 98 8.58 -15.92 -9.41
N ALA A 99 8.82 -17.18 -9.03
CA ALA A 99 10.12 -17.66 -8.69
C ALA A 99 10.81 -18.11 -9.96
N VAL A 100 11.85 -17.43 -10.31
CA VAL A 100 13.04 -18.08 -10.86
C VAL A 100 14.14 -17.86 -9.82
N GLY A 101 14.57 -18.94 -9.16
CA GLY A 101 15.67 -18.95 -8.21
C GLY A 101 15.22 -19.35 -6.81
N GLN A 102 15.62 -20.55 -6.43
CA GLN A 102 15.71 -21.25 -5.13
C GLN A 102 14.95 -20.67 -3.91
N PRO A 103 14.32 -21.51 -3.08
CA PRO A 103 13.65 -21.09 -1.88
C PRO A 103 14.68 -20.74 -0.80
N GLU A 104 15.13 -19.51 -0.80
CA GLU A 104 15.68 -18.94 0.42
C GLU A 104 14.51 -18.66 1.35
N SER A 105 14.58 -19.27 2.51
CA SER A 105 13.82 -19.12 3.74
C SER A 105 12.76 -18.01 3.73
N THR A 106 11.51 -18.44 3.95
CA THR A 106 10.36 -17.57 4.28
C THR A 106 10.59 -16.97 5.67
N GLU A 107 11.61 -16.19 5.84
CA GLU A 107 11.75 -15.30 6.97
C GLU A 107 10.83 -14.10 6.67
N ARG A 108 9.81 -13.93 7.52
CA ARG A 108 9.15 -12.64 7.71
C ARG A 108 10.27 -11.61 7.79
N PRO A 109 10.10 -10.38 7.21
CA PRO A 109 11.13 -9.35 7.34
C PRO A 109 11.48 -9.24 8.81
N ASP A 110 12.68 -9.71 9.09
CA ASP A 110 13.18 -9.98 10.42
C ASP A 110 13.07 -8.69 11.22
N HIS A 111 12.36 -8.75 12.34
CA HIS A 111 12.41 -7.74 13.40
C HIS A 111 13.80 -7.77 14.09
N ARG A 112 14.87 -7.89 13.29
CA ARG A 112 16.21 -7.64 13.81
C ARG A 112 16.21 -6.21 14.27
N LEU A 113 16.36 -6.06 15.56
CA LEU A 113 16.65 -4.77 16.16
C LEU A 113 17.86 -4.20 15.43
N LEU A 114 17.65 -3.10 14.71
CA LEU A 114 18.73 -2.41 14.05
C LEU A 114 19.75 -2.01 15.13
N ALA A 115 21.04 -2.24 14.85
CA ALA A 115 22.08 -1.74 15.75
C ALA A 115 22.05 -0.20 15.76
N GLU A 116 22.40 0.38 16.90
CA GLU A 116 22.43 1.82 17.09
C GLU A 116 23.20 2.53 15.97
N GLY A 117 22.61 3.60 15.41
CA GLY A 117 23.19 4.36 14.32
C GLY A 117 23.08 3.73 12.93
N ASN A 118 22.49 2.52 12.79
CA ASN A 118 22.35 1.81 11.52
C ASN A 118 20.99 2.03 10.87
N TYR A 119 20.94 1.79 9.57
CA TYR A 119 19.71 1.71 8.77
C TYR A 119 19.82 0.58 7.74
N ILE A 120 18.71 0.14 7.23
CA ILE A 120 18.60 -0.85 6.15
C ILE A 120 17.76 -0.30 5.02
N THR A 121 18.07 -0.73 3.80
CA THR A 121 17.32 -0.43 2.58
C THR A 121 16.67 -1.70 2.08
N ILE A 122 15.41 -1.61 1.66
CA ILE A 122 14.63 -2.71 1.09
C ILE A 122 14.16 -2.26 -0.29
N LYS A 123 14.41 -3.08 -1.31
CA LYS A 123 13.92 -2.83 -2.67
C LYS A 123 13.16 -4.05 -3.16
N LYS A 124 11.98 -3.81 -3.74
CA LYS A 124 11.13 -4.85 -4.35
C LYS A 124 10.55 -4.33 -5.66
N GLN A 125 10.30 -5.23 -6.58
CA GLN A 125 9.57 -4.94 -7.80
C GLN A 125 8.39 -5.92 -7.92
N ALA A 126 7.20 -5.40 -8.17
CA ALA A 126 5.99 -6.19 -8.37
C ALA A 126 4.98 -5.40 -9.22
N ASP A 127 4.31 -6.09 -10.13
CA ASP A 127 3.21 -5.53 -10.95
C ASP A 127 3.57 -4.23 -11.71
N GLY A 128 4.84 -4.09 -12.13
CA GLY A 128 5.31 -2.90 -12.84
C GLY A 128 5.62 -1.70 -11.94
N PHE A 129 5.62 -1.90 -10.62
CA PHE A 129 6.03 -0.90 -9.64
C PHE A 129 7.33 -1.28 -8.96
N THR A 130 8.11 -0.26 -8.68
CA THR A 130 9.27 -0.34 -7.78
C THR A 130 8.86 0.21 -6.41
N LEU A 131 9.11 -0.60 -5.39
CA LEU A 131 8.96 -0.23 -3.99
C LEU A 131 10.35 -0.15 -3.39
N ILE A 132 10.67 1.00 -2.78
CA ILE A 132 11.91 1.17 -2.02
C ILE A 132 11.55 1.68 -0.63
N GLY A 133 12.16 1.05 0.38
CA GLY A 133 11.96 1.40 1.77
C GLY A 133 13.28 1.50 2.54
N TRP A 134 13.28 2.34 3.56
CA TRP A 134 14.37 2.47 4.53
C TRP A 134 13.81 2.35 5.94
N ARG A 135 14.55 1.70 6.80
CA ARG A 135 14.29 1.65 8.24
C ARG A 135 15.52 2.12 8.97
N PHE A 136 15.37 3.03 9.90
CA PHE A 136 16.44 3.67 10.65
C PHE A 136 16.26 3.38 12.14
N HIS A 137 17.35 3.02 12.83
CA HIS A 137 17.33 2.89 14.27
C HIS A 137 16.83 4.18 14.94
N ALA A 138 16.13 4.05 16.08
CA ALA A 138 15.54 5.19 16.80
C ALA A 138 16.55 6.27 17.23
N SER A 139 17.83 5.92 17.34
CA SER A 139 18.88 6.90 17.65
C SER A 139 19.19 7.87 16.50
N ILE A 140 18.72 7.56 15.28
CA ILE A 140 18.88 8.45 14.14
C ILE A 140 17.69 9.41 14.12
N LEU A 141 17.93 10.63 14.56
CA LEU A 141 16.93 11.69 14.55
C LEU A 141 16.95 12.46 13.23
N PHE A 142 15.79 12.92 12.79
CA PHE A 142 15.62 13.70 11.58
C PHE A 142 15.15 15.12 11.90
N ASP A 143 15.54 16.07 11.08
CA ASP A 143 15.08 17.46 11.17
C ASP A 143 13.70 17.59 10.48
N ARG A 144 12.67 17.97 11.24
CA ARG A 144 11.30 18.07 10.75
C ARG A 144 11.16 19.04 9.58
N GLY A 145 11.82 20.20 9.64
CA GLY A 145 11.74 21.19 8.58
C GLY A 145 12.36 20.71 7.27
N ARG A 146 13.51 20.00 7.36
CA ARG A 146 14.15 19.39 6.18
C ARG A 146 13.32 18.26 5.61
N LEU A 147 12.72 17.42 6.45
CA LEU A 147 11.79 16.37 6.01
C LEU A 147 10.61 16.97 5.26
N PHE A 148 9.99 18.02 5.80
CA PHE A 148 8.87 18.68 5.14
C PHE A 148 9.28 19.25 3.77
N ALA A 149 10.43 19.91 3.68
CA ALA A 149 10.95 20.41 2.41
C ALA A 149 11.25 19.27 1.42
N PHE A 150 11.85 18.17 1.89
CA PHE A 150 12.13 16.99 1.11
C PHE A 150 10.83 16.39 0.52
N PHE A 151 9.82 16.13 1.36
CA PHE A 151 8.55 15.56 0.91
C PHE A 151 7.79 16.50 -0.03
N SER A 152 7.84 17.81 0.20
CA SER A 152 7.20 18.81 -0.67
C SER A 152 7.80 18.88 -2.08
N GLY A 153 9.02 18.43 -2.24
CA GLY A 153 9.73 18.40 -3.53
C GLY A 153 9.58 17.06 -4.29
N LEU A 154 8.88 16.07 -3.73
CA LEU A 154 8.76 14.76 -4.35
C LEU A 154 7.79 14.75 -5.54
N THR A 155 8.12 13.89 -6.51
CA THR A 155 7.28 13.61 -7.69
C THR A 155 6.79 12.16 -7.74
N LEU A 156 7.01 11.40 -6.66
CA LEU A 156 6.61 10.00 -6.52
C LEU A 156 5.09 9.82 -6.51
N GLN A 157 4.61 8.67 -6.95
CA GLN A 157 3.18 8.34 -6.90
C GLN A 157 2.68 8.25 -5.45
N ARG A 158 3.48 7.63 -4.57
CA ARG A 158 3.10 7.44 -3.17
C ARG A 158 4.30 7.30 -2.27
N VAL A 159 4.25 7.97 -1.13
CA VAL A 159 5.17 7.74 -0.01
C VAL A 159 4.39 7.64 1.29
N LYS A 160 4.80 6.72 2.14
CA LYS A 160 4.40 6.67 3.54
C LYS A 160 5.65 6.64 4.40
N ALA A 161 5.65 7.45 5.47
CA ALA A 161 6.80 7.50 6.35
C ALA A 161 6.41 7.84 7.78
N ILE A 162 7.26 7.42 8.72
CA ILE A 162 7.24 7.82 10.13
C ILE A 162 8.67 8.20 10.49
N PHE A 163 8.84 9.38 11.07
CA PHE A 163 10.16 9.86 11.50
C PHE A 163 10.18 10.33 12.93
N ILE A 164 11.21 9.92 13.65
CA ILE A 164 11.54 10.40 15.00
C ILE A 164 12.40 11.66 14.82
N THR A 165 11.95 12.75 15.42
CA THR A 165 12.61 14.05 15.38
C THR A 165 12.85 14.59 16.79
N PRO A 166 13.68 15.60 17.00
CA PRO A 166 13.78 16.28 18.28
C PRO A 166 12.48 16.93 18.76
N ASP A 167 11.55 17.24 17.82
CA ASP A 167 10.28 17.90 18.10
C ASP A 167 9.13 16.92 18.37
N GLY A 168 9.35 15.61 18.21
CA GLY A 168 8.35 14.56 18.34
C GLY A 168 8.40 13.55 17.20
N VAL A 169 7.36 12.75 17.08
CA VAL A 169 7.21 11.73 16.04
C VAL A 169 6.19 12.20 15.01
N PHE A 170 6.56 12.16 13.74
CA PHE A 170 5.70 12.63 12.66
C PHE A 170 5.51 11.56 11.59
N GLY A 171 4.24 11.34 11.24
CA GLY A 171 3.83 10.53 10.10
C GLY A 171 3.63 11.40 8.86
N TYR A 172 4.13 10.94 7.72
CA TYR A 172 3.98 11.59 6.42
C TYR A 172 3.27 10.66 5.45
N ASN A 173 2.31 11.20 4.73
CA ASN A 173 1.66 10.50 3.64
C ASN A 173 1.62 11.42 2.42
N PHE A 174 2.30 11.00 1.37
CA PHE A 174 2.30 11.69 0.08
C PHE A 174 1.60 10.79 -0.94
N SER A 175 0.58 11.31 -1.57
CA SER A 175 -0.13 10.65 -2.68
C SER A 175 -0.91 11.68 -3.50
N ASP A 176 -1.04 11.43 -4.80
CA ASP A 176 -1.77 12.32 -5.71
C ASP A 176 -1.28 13.78 -5.61
N GLN A 177 0.03 13.99 -5.44
CA GLN A 177 0.71 15.30 -5.29
C GLN A 177 0.30 16.08 -4.00
N ALA A 178 -0.34 15.43 -3.06
CA ALA A 178 -0.69 16.00 -1.77
C ALA A 178 0.16 15.38 -0.65
N LEU A 179 0.75 16.24 0.17
CA LEU A 179 1.46 15.85 1.39
C LEU A 179 0.56 16.08 2.61
N THR A 180 0.46 15.07 3.46
CA THR A 180 -0.17 15.18 4.77
C THR A 180 0.87 14.85 5.83
N GLU A 181 0.96 15.69 6.86
CA GLU A 181 1.77 15.46 8.05
C GLU A 181 0.83 15.28 9.26
N VAL A 182 1.12 14.30 10.12
CA VAL A 182 0.37 14.03 11.35
C VAL A 182 1.35 13.76 12.48
N GLU A 183 1.14 14.38 13.62
CA GLU A 183 1.89 14.05 14.84
C GLU A 183 1.40 12.71 15.42
N LEU A 184 2.33 11.89 15.87
CA LEU A 184 2.09 10.56 16.45
C LEU A 184 2.65 10.52 17.88
N ASP A 185 2.06 9.68 18.72
CA ASP A 185 2.45 9.57 20.12
C ASP A 185 3.87 9.00 20.25
N GLU A 186 4.17 7.91 19.54
CA GLU A 186 5.48 7.22 19.63
C GLU A 186 5.80 6.40 18.37
N ALA A 187 7.09 6.11 18.16
CA ALA A 187 7.56 5.12 17.19
C ALA A 187 8.81 4.42 17.71
N GLN A 188 8.95 3.14 17.38
CA GLN A 188 10.14 2.34 17.75
C GLN A 188 11.32 2.58 16.82
N GLU A 189 11.08 3.08 15.62
CA GLU A 189 12.06 3.34 14.58
C GLU A 189 11.51 4.37 13.58
N SER A 190 12.39 5.01 12.84
CA SER A 190 11.97 5.79 11.68
C SER A 190 11.92 4.89 10.45
N CYS A 191 10.87 5.02 9.65
CA CYS A 191 10.73 4.26 8.40
C CYS A 191 10.11 5.09 7.30
N ILE A 192 10.44 4.74 6.06
CA ILE A 192 9.86 5.34 4.85
C ILE A 192 9.71 4.26 3.78
N GLU A 193 8.63 4.31 3.04
CA GLU A 193 8.34 3.45 1.91
C GLU A 193 7.82 4.31 0.76
N GLY A 194 8.53 4.25 -0.39
CA GLY A 194 8.15 4.91 -1.63
C GLY A 194 7.75 3.91 -2.69
N ILE A 195 6.74 4.24 -3.48
CA ILE A 195 6.24 3.40 -4.59
C ILE A 195 6.12 4.27 -5.83
N ASP A 196 6.71 3.80 -6.93
CA ASP A 196 6.53 4.38 -8.25
C ASP A 196 6.67 3.34 -9.36
N ASN A 197 6.14 3.62 -10.55
CA ASN A 197 6.34 2.80 -11.74
C ASN A 197 7.63 3.16 -12.50
N ASP A 198 8.21 4.31 -12.23
CA ASP A 198 9.52 4.72 -12.76
C ASP A 198 10.59 4.62 -11.66
N GLU A 199 11.51 3.68 -11.83
CA GLU A 199 12.59 3.47 -10.88
C GLU A 199 13.56 4.67 -10.82
N MET A 200 13.69 5.43 -11.90
CA MET A 200 14.60 6.57 -11.97
C MET A 200 14.25 7.70 -10.99
N VAL A 201 12.99 7.79 -10.56
CA VAL A 201 12.56 8.79 -9.57
C VAL A 201 13.19 8.59 -8.19
N PHE A 202 13.75 7.39 -7.93
CA PHE A 202 14.47 7.09 -6.70
C PHE A 202 15.97 7.40 -6.78
N GLU A 203 16.48 7.87 -7.93
CA GLU A 203 17.88 8.28 -8.05
C GLU A 203 18.16 9.48 -7.14
N GLY A 204 19.20 9.37 -6.31
CA GLY A 204 19.53 10.39 -5.32
C GLY A 204 18.59 10.53 -4.12
N PHE A 205 17.50 9.73 -4.07
CA PHE A 205 16.51 9.77 -2.98
C PHE A 205 17.14 9.50 -1.62
N GLU A 206 17.96 8.46 -1.50
CA GLU A 206 18.65 8.10 -0.25
C GLU A 206 19.59 9.24 0.21
N VAL A 207 20.35 9.83 -0.69
CA VAL A 207 21.27 10.94 -0.36
C VAL A 207 20.49 12.13 0.18
N SER A 208 19.39 12.49 -0.48
CA SER A 208 18.54 13.60 -0.07
C SER A 208 17.84 13.31 1.27
N LEU A 209 17.39 12.09 1.47
CA LEU A 209 16.78 11.63 2.73
C LEU A 209 17.79 11.68 3.89
N LEU A 210 19.00 11.17 3.69
CA LEU A 210 20.06 11.19 4.70
C LEU A 210 20.53 12.61 5.04
N ALA A 211 20.42 13.55 4.10
CA ALA A 211 20.69 14.97 4.37
C ALA A 211 19.64 15.60 5.32
N CYS A 212 18.50 14.97 5.52
CA CYS A 212 17.48 15.39 6.48
C CYS A 212 17.76 14.99 7.93
N LYS A 213 18.86 14.25 8.21
CA LYS A 213 19.25 13.94 9.60
C LYS A 213 19.45 15.21 10.43
N ALA A 214 18.98 15.18 11.67
CA ALA A 214 19.26 16.26 12.61
C ALA A 214 20.77 16.33 12.91
N ARG A 215 21.28 17.54 13.02
CA ARG A 215 22.67 17.74 13.44
C ARG A 215 22.74 17.51 14.93
N VAL A 216 23.58 16.58 15.36
CA VAL A 216 23.93 16.43 16.77
C VAL A 216 24.78 17.65 17.12
N SER A 217 24.30 18.48 18.02
CA SER A 217 25.03 19.64 18.55
C SER A 217 26.06 19.18 19.57
#